data_6d7a14807bf2b942a1bbf120b4206d02
#
_entry.id   6d7a14807bf2b942a1bbf120b4206d02
#
_cell.length_a   1.000
_cell.length_b   1.000
_cell.length_c   1.000
_cell.angle_alpha   90.00
_cell.angle_beta   90.00
_cell.angle_gamma   90.00
#
_symmetry.space_group_name_H-M   'P 1'
#
loop_
_entity.id
_entity.type
_entity.pdbx_description
1 polymer ?
#
loop_
_entity_poly.entity_id
_entity_poly.type
_entity_poly.pdbx_seq_one_letter_code
_entity_poly.pdbx_strand_id
1 'polypeptide(L)'
;FEMGFIDDFTDVMNMETGALKYIMSLLQREYAGELDLLHAQVPEITEIPCIKFMDAKTDVIMKKFKYKPTDMKDFDPQEEEILGKWAKKELNSDFLFVTHYPSKKRPFYTMDDPADPEYTLSFDLLFRGLEITSGGQRIHDYDMQVAKMKEKGLDPAEFETYLMTFKYGAPPHGGLGIGLERLTMHLLGFKNVREAAMFPRDINRVNP
;
A
#
# COMPACT_ATOMS: atom_id res chain seq x y z
N PHE A 1 1.11 10.51 -3.38
CA PHE A 1 1.07 11.19 -4.68
C PHE A 1 -0.02 10.61 -5.58
N GLU A 2 -0.40 11.37 -6.61
CA GLU A 2 -1.27 10.94 -7.70
C GLU A 2 -0.62 11.27 -9.04
N MET A 3 -0.79 10.41 -10.05
CA MET A 3 -0.33 10.63 -11.42
C MET A 3 -1.42 10.31 -12.43
N GLY A 4 -1.54 11.16 -13.43
CA GLY A 4 -2.49 10.98 -14.54
C GLY A 4 -1.83 10.34 -15.76
N PHE A 5 -2.69 9.97 -16.74
CA PHE A 5 -2.28 9.36 -18.01
C PHE A 5 -1.49 8.05 -17.84
N ILE A 6 -1.91 7.25 -16.87
CA ILE A 6 -1.36 5.92 -16.65
C ILE A 6 -1.99 4.91 -17.63
N ASP A 7 -1.24 3.89 -17.97
CA ASP A 7 -1.77 2.73 -18.70
C ASP A 7 -2.54 1.82 -17.75
N ASP A 8 -1.94 1.53 -16.57
CA ASP A 8 -2.58 0.79 -15.49
C ASP A 8 -1.92 1.09 -14.12
N PHE A 9 -2.40 0.43 -13.05
CA PHE A 9 -1.90 0.66 -11.69
C PHE A 9 -0.44 0.25 -11.49
N THR A 10 0.16 -0.52 -12.40
CA THR A 10 1.58 -0.90 -12.30
C THR A 10 2.51 0.29 -12.56
N ASP A 11 2.05 1.32 -13.29
CA ASP A 11 2.79 2.57 -13.44
C ASP A 11 3.01 3.27 -12.11
N VAL A 12 1.98 3.23 -11.24
CA VAL A 12 2.06 3.78 -9.87
C VAL A 12 3.04 2.97 -9.02
N MET A 13 2.99 1.63 -9.10
CA MET A 13 3.94 0.74 -8.40
C MET A 13 5.38 0.95 -8.86
N ASN A 14 5.59 1.14 -10.16
CA ASN A 14 6.92 1.42 -10.74
C ASN A 14 7.47 2.76 -10.27
N MET A 15 6.63 3.79 -10.20
CA MET A 15 7.00 5.11 -9.66
C MET A 15 7.39 4.99 -8.18
N GLU A 16 6.61 4.29 -7.37
CA GLU A 16 6.92 4.05 -5.96
C GLU A 16 8.25 3.30 -5.80
N THR A 17 8.45 2.23 -6.58
CA THR A 17 9.69 1.46 -6.57
C THR A 17 10.89 2.35 -6.90
N GLY A 18 10.77 3.23 -7.90
CA GLY A 18 11.81 4.20 -8.26
C GLY A 18 12.10 5.19 -7.14
N ALA A 19 11.07 5.72 -6.51
CA ALA A 19 11.19 6.65 -5.37
C ALA A 19 11.88 5.97 -4.18
N LEU A 20 11.48 4.75 -3.81
CA LEU A 20 12.11 3.99 -2.73
C LEU A 20 13.57 3.67 -3.01
N LYS A 21 13.92 3.26 -4.23
CA LYS A 21 15.33 3.06 -4.64
C LYS A 21 16.16 4.32 -4.45
N TYR A 22 15.62 5.46 -4.88
CA TYR A 22 16.29 6.75 -4.71
C TYR A 22 16.47 7.11 -3.24
N ILE A 23 15.41 6.96 -2.42
CA ILE A 23 15.45 7.24 -0.98
C ILE A 23 16.51 6.38 -0.28
N MET A 24 16.52 5.07 -0.53
CA MET A 24 17.49 4.17 0.10
C MET A 24 18.93 4.51 -0.31
N SER A 25 19.16 4.81 -1.60
CA SER A 25 20.46 5.26 -2.08
C SER A 25 20.89 6.60 -1.49
N LEU A 26 19.97 7.56 -1.35
CA LEU A 26 20.22 8.85 -0.72
C LEU A 26 20.66 8.70 0.73
N LEU A 27 19.93 7.88 1.49
CA LEU A 27 20.22 7.62 2.90
C LEU A 27 21.62 7.01 3.08
N GLN A 28 21.97 6.01 2.26
CA GLN A 28 23.30 5.39 2.31
C GLN A 28 24.43 6.37 1.97
N ARG A 29 24.20 7.28 1.02
CA ARG A 29 25.21 8.23 0.55
C ARG A 29 25.39 9.41 1.49
N GLU A 30 24.29 9.96 2.03
CA GLU A 30 24.33 11.26 2.74
C GLU A 30 24.17 11.13 4.25
N TYR A 31 23.64 9.99 4.75
CA TYR A 31 23.33 9.78 6.16
C TYR A 31 23.99 8.52 6.74
N ALA A 32 25.14 8.11 6.19
CA ALA A 32 25.84 6.90 6.62
C ALA A 32 26.20 6.93 8.11
N GLY A 33 26.60 8.09 8.63
CA GLY A 33 26.96 8.24 10.05
C GLY A 33 25.77 8.07 10.99
N GLU A 34 24.61 8.59 10.62
CA GLU A 34 23.37 8.45 11.37
C GLU A 34 22.83 7.02 11.29
N LEU A 35 22.94 6.38 10.13
CA LEU A 35 22.56 4.98 9.95
C LEU A 35 23.42 4.05 10.82
N ASP A 36 24.73 4.28 10.89
CA ASP A 36 25.65 3.54 11.75
C ASP A 36 25.33 3.75 13.23
N LEU A 37 25.09 5.01 13.65
CA LEU A 37 24.73 5.37 15.03
C LEU A 37 23.44 4.65 15.47
N LEU A 38 22.46 4.55 14.56
CA LEU A 38 21.16 3.92 14.82
C LEU A 38 21.15 2.42 14.51
N HIS A 39 22.26 1.82 14.06
CA HIS A 39 22.36 0.45 13.62
C HIS A 39 21.33 0.06 12.56
N ALA A 40 20.94 1.04 11.72
CA ALA A 40 19.93 0.86 10.71
C ALA A 40 20.47 0.07 9.50
N GLN A 41 19.68 -0.89 9.02
CA GLN A 41 20.00 -1.67 7.84
C GLN A 41 19.16 -1.21 6.67
N VAL A 42 19.75 -0.43 5.77
CA VAL A 42 19.07 0.02 4.54
C VAL A 42 18.94 -1.14 3.58
N PRO A 43 17.72 -1.49 3.14
CA PRO A 43 17.52 -2.57 2.19
C PRO A 43 18.03 -2.19 0.79
N GLU A 44 18.59 -3.18 0.09
CA GLU A 44 18.86 -3.06 -1.33
C GLU A 44 17.60 -3.44 -2.13
N ILE A 45 17.21 -2.60 -3.09
CA ILE A 45 16.04 -2.80 -3.92
C ILE A 45 16.47 -2.98 -5.37
N THR A 46 16.51 -4.20 -5.87
CA THR A 46 16.66 -4.50 -7.30
C THR A 46 15.30 -4.47 -8.00
N GLU A 47 14.37 -5.26 -7.50
CA GLU A 47 12.98 -5.36 -7.92
C GLU A 47 12.14 -5.67 -6.69
N ILE A 48 10.91 -5.16 -6.65
CA ILE A 48 9.97 -5.49 -5.57
C ILE A 48 9.03 -6.59 -6.09
N PRO A 49 9.07 -7.79 -5.48
CA PRO A 49 8.18 -8.87 -5.87
C PRO A 49 6.70 -8.52 -5.61
N CYS A 50 5.82 -9.14 -6.40
CA CYS A 50 4.38 -8.93 -6.35
C CYS A 50 3.64 -10.26 -6.20
N ILE A 51 2.55 -10.26 -5.42
CA ILE A 51 1.64 -11.40 -5.27
C ILE A 51 0.19 -10.89 -5.24
N LYS A 52 -0.77 -11.65 -5.79
CA LYS A 52 -2.19 -11.32 -5.63
C LYS A 52 -2.67 -11.65 -4.21
N PHE A 53 -3.62 -10.87 -3.72
CA PHE A 53 -4.18 -11.02 -2.36
C PHE A 53 -4.63 -12.45 -2.05
N MET A 54 -5.41 -13.08 -2.94
CA MET A 54 -5.89 -14.42 -2.70
C MET A 54 -4.79 -15.48 -2.75
N ASP A 55 -3.78 -15.33 -3.61
CA ASP A 55 -2.63 -16.24 -3.65
C ASP A 55 -1.79 -16.10 -2.36
N ALA A 56 -1.62 -14.89 -1.86
CA ALA A 56 -0.99 -14.64 -0.56
C ALA A 56 -1.75 -15.35 0.57
N LYS A 57 -3.09 -15.24 0.60
CA LYS A 57 -3.95 -15.93 1.59
C LYS A 57 -3.83 -17.44 1.50
N THR A 58 -4.07 -17.99 0.30
CA THR A 58 -4.22 -19.45 0.12
C THR A 58 -2.89 -20.18 0.07
N ASP A 59 -1.93 -19.70 -0.70
CA ASP A 59 -0.70 -20.44 -0.98
C ASP A 59 0.38 -20.17 0.04
N VAL A 60 0.52 -18.92 0.48
CA VAL A 60 1.55 -18.58 1.47
C VAL A 60 1.01 -18.80 2.88
N ILE A 61 0.01 -18.03 3.29
CA ILE A 61 -0.46 -18.03 4.68
C ILE A 61 -1.04 -19.38 5.09
N MET A 62 -2.02 -19.89 4.34
CA MET A 62 -2.72 -21.10 4.73
C MET A 62 -1.94 -22.38 4.40
N LYS A 63 -1.45 -22.55 3.15
CA LYS A 63 -0.78 -23.80 2.75
C LYS A 63 0.64 -23.90 3.27
N LYS A 64 1.45 -22.84 3.14
CA LYS A 64 2.87 -22.89 3.48
C LYS A 64 3.12 -22.70 4.99
N PHE A 65 2.52 -21.68 5.59
CA PHE A 65 2.70 -21.38 7.02
C PHE A 65 1.66 -22.06 7.93
N LYS A 66 0.64 -22.72 7.38
CA LYS A 66 -0.42 -23.40 8.13
C LYS A 66 -1.17 -22.49 9.09
N TYR A 67 -1.18 -21.18 8.81
CA TYR A 67 -1.94 -20.21 9.58
C TYR A 67 -3.39 -20.15 9.09
N LYS A 68 -4.34 -20.04 10.01
CA LYS A 68 -5.76 -19.94 9.71
C LYS A 68 -6.21 -18.48 9.76
N PRO A 69 -6.51 -17.84 8.60
CA PRO A 69 -7.00 -16.46 8.56
C PRO A 69 -8.27 -16.27 9.40
N THR A 70 -8.36 -15.13 10.05
CA THR A 70 -9.57 -14.71 10.77
C THR A 70 -10.57 -14.04 9.83
N ASP A 71 -10.08 -13.31 8.82
CA ASP A 71 -10.87 -12.69 7.75
C ASP A 71 -10.24 -13.04 6.39
N MET A 72 -11.04 -13.59 5.48
CA MET A 72 -10.58 -13.89 4.11
C MET A 72 -10.57 -12.68 3.18
N LYS A 73 -10.99 -11.51 3.67
CA LYS A 73 -11.11 -10.27 2.87
C LYS A 73 -10.12 -9.19 3.28
N ASP A 74 -9.35 -9.43 4.34
CA ASP A 74 -8.38 -8.48 4.88
C ASP A 74 -7.21 -9.22 5.52
N PHE A 75 -6.03 -8.57 5.67
CA PHE A 75 -4.94 -9.14 6.45
C PHE A 75 -5.01 -8.67 7.91
N ASP A 76 -4.71 -9.58 8.81
CA ASP A 76 -4.37 -9.23 10.18
C ASP A 76 -2.84 -8.98 10.31
N PRO A 77 -2.39 -8.33 11.39
CA PRO A 77 -0.96 -8.04 11.56
C PRO A 77 -0.05 -9.27 11.54
N GLN A 78 -0.56 -10.43 11.97
CA GLN A 78 0.22 -11.66 11.95
C GLN A 78 0.39 -12.23 10.54
N GLU A 79 -0.61 -12.05 9.70
CA GLU A 79 -0.55 -12.42 8.28
C GLU A 79 0.45 -11.54 7.52
N GLU A 80 0.47 -10.24 7.78
CA GLU A 80 1.48 -9.33 7.23
C GLU A 80 2.90 -9.74 7.64
N GLU A 81 3.11 -10.07 8.91
CA GLU A 81 4.40 -10.57 9.42
C GLU A 81 4.82 -11.88 8.73
N ILE A 82 3.88 -12.80 8.50
CA ILE A 82 4.11 -14.05 7.75
C ILE A 82 4.57 -13.74 6.32
N LEU A 83 3.87 -12.83 5.64
CA LEU A 83 4.21 -12.42 4.26
C LEU A 83 5.59 -11.76 4.20
N GLY A 84 5.94 -10.92 5.16
CA GLY A 84 7.28 -10.32 5.26
C GLY A 84 8.38 -11.37 5.45
N LYS A 85 8.19 -12.33 6.34
CA LYS A 85 9.12 -13.46 6.55
C LYS A 85 9.27 -14.31 5.30
N TRP A 86 8.17 -14.57 4.62
CA TRP A 86 8.17 -15.31 3.36
C TRP A 86 8.92 -14.55 2.26
N ALA A 87 8.62 -13.28 2.06
CA ALA A 87 9.29 -12.45 1.06
C ALA A 87 10.80 -12.39 1.30
N LYS A 88 11.23 -12.19 2.56
CA LYS A 88 12.65 -12.18 2.91
C LYS A 88 13.33 -13.52 2.64
N LYS A 89 12.69 -14.63 3.03
CA LYS A 89 13.30 -15.97 2.96
C LYS A 89 13.32 -16.53 1.54
N GLU A 90 12.21 -16.38 0.79
CA GLU A 90 12.03 -17.10 -0.47
C GLU A 90 12.29 -16.21 -1.69
N LEU A 91 12.07 -14.88 -1.53
CA LEU A 91 12.23 -13.90 -2.62
C LEU A 91 13.42 -12.97 -2.39
N ASN A 92 14.14 -13.13 -1.26
CA ASN A 92 15.25 -12.28 -0.85
C ASN A 92 14.92 -10.78 -0.90
N SER A 93 13.68 -10.41 -0.54
CA SER A 93 13.21 -9.03 -0.54
C SER A 93 12.70 -8.60 0.83
N ASP A 94 13.04 -7.37 1.23
CA ASP A 94 12.46 -6.71 2.39
C ASP A 94 11.09 -6.10 2.08
N PHE A 95 10.74 -5.97 0.80
CA PHE A 95 9.49 -5.41 0.30
C PHE A 95 8.66 -6.45 -0.43
N LEU A 96 7.33 -6.28 -0.38
CA LEU A 96 6.38 -7.13 -1.10
C LEU A 96 5.16 -6.31 -1.51
N PHE A 97 4.86 -6.21 -2.78
CA PHE A 97 3.56 -5.74 -3.24
C PHE A 97 2.53 -6.85 -3.12
N VAL A 98 1.38 -6.51 -2.53
CA VAL A 98 0.18 -7.34 -2.59
C VAL A 98 -0.87 -6.60 -3.39
N THR A 99 -1.44 -7.24 -4.40
CA THR A 99 -2.37 -6.61 -5.35
C THR A 99 -3.74 -7.27 -5.37
N HIS A 100 -4.70 -6.66 -6.05
CA HIS A 100 -6.04 -7.20 -6.27
C HIS A 100 -6.76 -7.51 -4.95
N TYR A 101 -6.89 -6.51 -4.11
CA TYR A 101 -7.67 -6.61 -2.88
C TYR A 101 -9.17 -6.68 -3.17
N PRO A 102 -9.96 -7.36 -2.29
CA PRO A 102 -11.41 -7.44 -2.47
C PRO A 102 -12.09 -6.07 -2.55
N SER A 103 -12.91 -5.87 -3.56
CA SER A 103 -13.60 -4.60 -3.85
C SER A 103 -14.40 -4.08 -2.66
N LYS A 104 -15.01 -4.97 -1.87
CA LYS A 104 -15.80 -4.61 -0.67
C LYS A 104 -14.99 -3.92 0.41
N LYS A 105 -13.67 -4.15 0.47
CA LYS A 105 -12.76 -3.56 1.48
C LYS A 105 -12.12 -2.26 1.02
N ARG A 106 -12.13 -1.98 -0.28
CA ARG A 106 -11.49 -0.77 -0.84
C ARG A 106 -12.46 0.42 -0.90
N PRO A 107 -11.94 1.65 -0.88
CA PRO A 107 -12.75 2.86 -0.97
C PRO A 107 -13.53 2.97 -2.29
N PHE A 108 -14.54 3.83 -2.29
CA PHE A 108 -15.44 4.05 -3.42
C PHE A 108 -14.78 4.60 -4.69
N TYR A 109 -13.57 5.15 -4.57
CA TYR A 109 -12.82 5.71 -5.69
C TYR A 109 -11.86 4.71 -6.35
N THR A 110 -11.74 3.50 -5.79
CA THR A 110 -10.82 2.48 -6.32
C THR A 110 -11.45 1.77 -7.51
N MET A 111 -10.69 1.63 -8.59
CA MET A 111 -11.11 0.93 -9.80
C MET A 111 -11.23 -0.56 -9.54
N ASP A 112 -12.39 -1.15 -9.88
CA ASP A 112 -12.52 -2.61 -9.89
C ASP A 112 -11.75 -3.20 -11.09
N ASP A 113 -11.26 -4.42 -10.94
CA ASP A 113 -10.65 -5.15 -12.05
C ASP A 113 -11.73 -5.51 -13.09
N PRO A 114 -11.64 -5.01 -14.34
CA PRO A 114 -12.62 -5.35 -15.37
C PRO A 114 -12.70 -6.85 -15.70
N ALA A 115 -11.63 -7.59 -15.42
CA ALA A 115 -11.60 -9.05 -15.65
C ALA A 115 -12.22 -9.84 -14.48
N ASP A 116 -12.21 -9.29 -13.26
CA ASP A 116 -12.79 -9.89 -12.06
C ASP A 116 -13.24 -8.80 -11.08
N PRO A 117 -14.49 -8.29 -11.21
CA PRO A 117 -14.98 -7.18 -10.40
C PRO A 117 -15.14 -7.47 -8.89
N GLU A 118 -14.92 -8.70 -8.43
CA GLU A 118 -14.81 -8.98 -7.00
C GLU A 118 -13.55 -8.39 -6.39
N TYR A 119 -12.55 -8.05 -7.22
CA TYR A 119 -11.26 -7.46 -6.84
C TYR A 119 -11.08 -6.08 -7.46
N THR A 120 -10.05 -5.39 -7.01
CA THR A 120 -9.71 -4.04 -7.47
C THR A 120 -8.32 -3.98 -8.06
N LEU A 121 -8.07 -3.00 -8.94
CA LEU A 121 -6.75 -2.63 -9.43
C LEU A 121 -6.03 -1.78 -8.35
N SER A 122 -5.88 -2.36 -7.17
CA SER A 122 -5.22 -1.74 -6.02
C SER A 122 -4.08 -2.59 -5.51
N PHE A 123 -3.22 -1.97 -4.75
CA PHE A 123 -2.09 -2.63 -4.11
C PHE A 123 -1.81 -2.02 -2.74
N ASP A 124 -1.19 -2.83 -1.88
CA ASP A 124 -0.48 -2.36 -0.69
C ASP A 124 0.98 -2.80 -0.80
N LEU A 125 1.88 -1.99 -0.24
CA LEU A 125 3.29 -2.34 -0.12
C LEU A 125 3.60 -2.69 1.33
N LEU A 126 4.06 -3.92 1.53
CA LEU A 126 4.59 -4.37 2.81
C LEU A 126 6.11 -4.15 2.85
N PHE A 127 6.61 -3.55 3.93
CA PHE A 127 8.02 -3.45 4.24
C PHE A 127 8.32 -4.22 5.53
N ARG A 128 9.11 -5.29 5.41
CA ARG A 128 9.44 -6.20 6.53
C ARG A 128 8.21 -6.69 7.31
N GLY A 129 7.11 -6.95 6.59
CA GLY A 129 5.88 -7.47 7.19
C GLY A 129 4.99 -6.42 7.86
N LEU A 130 5.10 -5.16 7.47
CA LEU A 130 4.16 -4.11 7.83
C LEU A 130 3.72 -3.35 6.57
N GLU A 131 2.43 -3.13 6.40
CA GLU A 131 1.90 -2.23 5.39
C GLU A 131 2.41 -0.80 5.62
N ILE A 132 3.14 -0.26 4.62
CA ILE A 132 3.63 1.12 4.60
C ILE A 132 2.91 1.99 3.58
N THR A 133 2.29 1.38 2.57
CA THR A 133 1.63 2.08 1.45
C THR A 133 0.33 1.40 1.09
N SER A 134 -0.67 2.20 0.81
CA SER A 134 -1.88 1.79 0.09
C SER A 134 -2.01 2.62 -1.17
N GLY A 135 -2.25 1.96 -2.31
CA GLY A 135 -2.35 2.60 -3.62
C GLY A 135 -3.28 1.88 -4.58
N GLY A 136 -3.40 2.43 -5.79
CA GLY A 136 -4.16 1.80 -6.87
C GLY A 136 -4.61 2.76 -7.95
N GLN A 137 -5.19 2.21 -8.98
CA GLN A 137 -5.89 2.94 -10.03
C GLN A 137 -7.21 3.48 -9.50
N ARG A 138 -7.53 4.71 -9.90
CA ARG A 138 -8.79 5.36 -9.55
C ARG A 138 -9.82 5.16 -10.65
N ILE A 139 -11.08 5.17 -10.27
CA ILE A 139 -12.17 5.30 -11.24
C ILE A 139 -12.05 6.69 -11.87
N HIS A 140 -12.08 6.77 -13.21
CA HIS A 140 -11.97 8.03 -13.95
C HIS A 140 -13.21 8.33 -14.81
N ASP A 141 -14.10 7.34 -14.97
CA ASP A 141 -15.39 7.50 -15.64
C ASP A 141 -16.46 7.98 -14.65
N TYR A 142 -17.27 8.96 -15.06
CA TYR A 142 -18.29 9.57 -14.21
C TYR A 142 -19.39 8.59 -13.80
N ASP A 143 -19.94 7.84 -14.77
CA ASP A 143 -21.07 6.95 -14.52
C ASP A 143 -20.63 5.77 -13.64
N MET A 144 -19.44 5.26 -13.89
CA MET A 144 -18.81 4.21 -13.06
C MET A 144 -18.59 4.71 -11.64
N GLN A 145 -18.10 5.95 -11.45
CA GLN A 145 -17.89 6.53 -10.12
C GLN A 145 -19.20 6.69 -9.35
N VAL A 146 -20.25 7.19 -10.02
CA VAL A 146 -21.60 7.32 -9.43
C VAL A 146 -22.16 5.96 -9.03
N ALA A 147 -22.01 4.96 -9.89
CA ALA A 147 -22.47 3.59 -9.60
C ALA A 147 -21.76 3.02 -8.38
N LYS A 148 -20.43 3.18 -8.30
CA LYS A 148 -19.61 2.69 -7.17
C LYS A 148 -19.96 3.39 -5.86
N MET A 149 -20.20 4.69 -5.87
CA MET A 149 -20.67 5.44 -4.70
C MET A 149 -21.98 4.87 -4.16
N LYS A 150 -22.98 4.63 -5.04
CA LYS A 150 -24.27 4.04 -4.65
C LYS A 150 -24.11 2.63 -4.09
N GLU A 151 -23.26 1.80 -4.68
CA GLU A 151 -22.92 0.46 -4.19
C GLU A 151 -22.37 0.52 -2.75
N LYS A 152 -21.56 1.54 -2.45
CA LYS A 152 -20.97 1.79 -1.12
C LYS A 152 -21.93 2.51 -0.15
N GLY A 153 -23.17 2.78 -0.56
CA GLY A 153 -24.17 3.44 0.28
C GLY A 153 -23.99 4.96 0.43
N LEU A 154 -23.23 5.59 -0.47
CA LEU A 154 -23.04 7.05 -0.50
C LEU A 154 -24.08 7.70 -1.43
N ASP A 155 -24.55 8.90 -1.06
CA ASP A 155 -25.37 9.72 -1.94
C ASP A 155 -24.49 10.57 -2.85
N PRO A 156 -24.46 10.34 -4.18
CA PRO A 156 -23.66 11.15 -5.11
C PRO A 156 -23.96 12.65 -5.06
N ALA A 157 -25.15 13.07 -4.64
CA ALA A 157 -25.52 14.47 -4.54
C ALA A 157 -24.68 15.22 -3.48
N GLU A 158 -24.20 14.53 -2.44
CA GLU A 158 -23.33 15.12 -1.42
C GLU A 158 -21.88 15.30 -1.93
N PHE A 159 -21.53 14.70 -3.09
CA PHE A 159 -20.18 14.69 -3.66
C PHE A 159 -20.11 15.42 -5.00
N GLU A 160 -21.01 16.37 -5.27
CA GLU A 160 -21.09 17.06 -6.57
C GLU A 160 -19.74 17.68 -6.99
N THR A 161 -19.06 18.37 -6.07
CA THR A 161 -17.76 19.01 -6.35
C THR A 161 -16.68 17.98 -6.73
N TYR A 162 -16.65 16.84 -6.05
CA TYR A 162 -15.74 15.74 -6.38
C TYR A 162 -16.06 15.15 -7.75
N LEU A 163 -17.34 14.90 -8.03
CA LEU A 163 -17.81 14.31 -9.27
C LEU A 163 -17.62 15.22 -10.50
N MET A 164 -17.50 16.53 -10.31
CA MET A 164 -17.22 17.47 -11.40
C MET A 164 -15.94 17.12 -12.17
N THR A 165 -14.91 16.65 -11.49
CA THR A 165 -13.64 16.24 -12.12
C THR A 165 -13.88 15.18 -13.19
N PHE A 166 -14.67 14.17 -12.87
CA PHE A 166 -14.98 13.06 -13.78
C PHE A 166 -15.94 13.50 -14.90
N LYS A 167 -16.92 14.34 -14.57
CA LYS A 167 -17.89 14.87 -15.52
C LYS A 167 -17.24 15.70 -16.64
N TYR A 168 -16.15 16.40 -16.35
CA TYR A 168 -15.42 17.23 -17.30
C TYR A 168 -14.19 16.54 -17.92
N GLY A 169 -13.96 15.27 -17.62
CA GLY A 169 -12.98 14.45 -18.31
C GLY A 169 -11.68 14.21 -17.53
N ALA A 170 -11.75 13.45 -16.44
CA ALA A 170 -10.54 12.97 -15.78
C ALA A 170 -9.82 11.93 -16.66
N PRO A 171 -8.50 12.01 -16.84
CA PRO A 171 -7.75 10.96 -17.50
C PRO A 171 -7.68 9.70 -16.62
N PRO A 172 -7.31 8.52 -17.16
CA PRO A 172 -6.87 7.41 -16.36
C PRO A 172 -5.78 7.87 -15.39
N HIS A 173 -5.96 7.60 -14.09
CA HIS A 173 -5.06 8.08 -13.06
C HIS A 173 -5.00 7.09 -11.90
N GLY A 174 -3.97 7.20 -11.10
CA GLY A 174 -3.77 6.41 -9.91
C GLY A 174 -2.77 7.06 -8.98
N GLY A 175 -2.72 6.55 -7.77
CA GLY A 175 -1.82 7.10 -6.79
C GLY A 175 -1.75 6.26 -5.53
N LEU A 176 -1.03 6.77 -4.55
CA LEU A 176 -0.75 6.08 -3.31
C LEU A 176 -0.53 7.06 -2.15
N GLY A 177 -0.64 6.52 -0.94
CA GLY A 177 -0.22 7.19 0.28
C GLY A 177 0.81 6.34 1.02
N ILE A 178 1.98 6.91 1.34
CA ILE A 178 3.03 6.25 2.13
C ILE A 178 2.96 6.75 3.58
N GLY A 179 2.94 5.81 4.54
CA GLY A 179 3.09 6.12 5.95
C GLY A 179 4.56 6.38 6.31
N LEU A 180 4.96 7.66 6.39
CA LEU A 180 6.35 8.05 6.66
C LEU A 180 6.86 7.46 7.98
N GLU A 181 6.05 7.51 9.02
CA GLU A 181 6.41 6.97 10.33
C GLU A 181 6.56 5.45 10.31
N ARG A 182 5.71 4.74 9.56
CA ARG A 182 5.82 3.28 9.40
C ARG A 182 7.09 2.90 8.64
N LEU A 183 7.39 3.59 7.53
CA LEU A 183 8.62 3.39 6.75
C LEU A 183 9.84 3.64 7.63
N THR A 184 9.88 4.77 8.35
CA THR A 184 11.01 5.15 9.24
C THR A 184 11.17 4.14 10.37
N MET A 185 10.08 3.76 11.03
CA MET A 185 10.08 2.79 12.12
C MET A 185 10.71 1.47 11.69
N HIS A 186 10.26 0.90 10.57
CA HIS A 186 10.77 -0.38 10.07
C HIS A 186 12.19 -0.28 9.50
N LEU A 187 12.57 0.87 8.92
CA LEU A 187 13.95 1.11 8.47
C LEU A 187 14.93 1.09 9.66
N LEU A 188 14.53 1.72 10.76
CA LEU A 188 15.35 1.81 11.98
C LEU A 188 15.21 0.58 12.90
N GLY A 189 14.33 -0.37 12.59
CA GLY A 189 14.09 -1.55 13.40
C GLY A 189 13.34 -1.28 14.71
N PHE A 190 12.64 -0.14 14.82
CA PHE A 190 11.82 0.19 15.98
C PHE A 190 10.51 -0.61 15.99
N LYS A 191 9.96 -0.79 17.19
CA LYS A 191 8.70 -1.53 17.38
C LYS A 191 7.50 -0.63 17.65
N ASN A 192 7.74 0.65 17.93
CA ASN A 192 6.71 1.60 18.27
C ASN A 192 6.81 2.82 17.35
N VAL A 193 5.74 3.10 16.63
CA VAL A 193 5.65 4.22 15.69
C VAL A 193 5.92 5.60 16.33
N ARG A 194 5.72 5.72 17.64
CA ARG A 194 6.04 6.95 18.38
C ARG A 194 7.53 7.29 18.36
N GLU A 195 8.40 6.29 18.25
CA GLU A 195 9.86 6.50 18.16
C GLU A 195 10.29 7.04 16.79
N ALA A 196 9.42 6.92 15.79
CA ALA A 196 9.62 7.43 14.44
C ALA A 196 8.85 8.74 14.16
N ALA A 197 8.16 9.30 15.14
CA ALA A 197 7.39 10.54 15.03
C ALA A 197 8.01 11.64 15.90
N MET A 198 8.26 12.82 15.30
CA MET A 198 8.82 13.96 16.03
C MET A 198 7.87 14.47 17.11
N PHE A 199 6.56 14.44 16.85
CA PHE A 199 5.51 14.87 17.77
C PHE A 199 4.44 13.78 17.91
N PRO A 200 4.75 12.66 18.62
CA PRO A 200 3.84 11.53 18.68
C PRO A 200 2.57 11.89 19.45
N ARG A 201 1.42 11.57 18.86
CA ARG A 201 0.09 11.76 19.44
C ARG A 201 -0.68 10.47 19.46
N ASP A 202 -1.49 10.28 20.50
CA ASP A 202 -2.41 9.16 20.64
C ASP A 202 -3.61 9.56 21.53
N ILE A 203 -4.48 8.59 21.85
CA ILE A 203 -5.65 8.82 22.68
C ILE A 203 -5.32 9.33 24.10
N ASN A 204 -4.12 9.11 24.58
CA ASN A 204 -3.66 9.52 25.91
C ASN A 204 -2.73 10.74 25.87
N ARG A 205 -2.27 11.15 24.68
CA ARG A 205 -1.32 12.24 24.49
C ARG A 205 -1.64 13.02 23.21
N VAL A 206 -2.22 14.20 23.37
CA VAL A 206 -2.56 15.12 22.27
C VAL A 206 -1.57 16.30 22.12
N ASN A 207 -0.78 16.57 23.14
CA ASN A 207 0.27 17.59 23.13
C ASN A 207 1.64 16.94 22.84
N PRO A 208 2.56 17.69 22.19
CA PRO A 208 3.93 17.22 21.94
C PRO A 208 4.68 16.85 23.21
#